data_d3e352f2ef8a5410442f5f9b2b9af60b
#
_entry.id   d3e352f2ef8a5410442f5f9b2b9af60b
#
_cell.length_a   1.000
_cell.length_b   1.000
_cell.length_c   1.000
_cell.angle_alpha   90.00
_cell.angle_beta   90.00
_cell.angle_gamma   90.00
#
_symmetry.space_group_name_H-M   'P 1'
#
loop_
_entity.id
_entity.type
_entity.pdbx_description
1 polymer ?
#
loop_
_entity_poly.entity_id
_entity_poly.type
_entity_poly.pdbx_seq_one_letter_code
_entity_poly.pdbx_strand_id
1 'polypeptide(L)'
;EYLFKCISSDGTTQLQTVTGKTEAGNVGIAYGQTLDEKQKALSEKLKEKDKMTWLFMGDSITHAALWTKGYDGIAQTFEKYLKDEMGRASDTVINTAVSGATTTSTLNNIEQRLEKYTPDVVSIMLGTNDAATGGLTADIYKKNLETIIEKIRNKNKDAVIILRTPTPMWNTGSREANIPQYIAKMKQVADEQNLIYIDQYTELQKAFNDYGWLKKDTVLFGNNLHPGANGHLLMTRHFLKGCGLWKEDSAIANLFYEMPINEKTSEITPEVIKTPNRIGVSLEKLKEDSKSQIGAVHLKAVSKASGQTGQTYETDAEAGEKLIVLKNLPENQKYEVEVSAWLKDRAEKTVFQKQEIELNNTLEEAFDICLSEIG
;
A
#
# COMPACT_ATOMS: atom_id res chain seq x y z
N GLU A 1 24.94 21.92 -4.65
CA GLU A 1 24.03 22.93 -4.08
C GLU A 1 22.63 22.68 -4.63
N TYR A 2 21.69 22.31 -3.78
CA TYR A 2 20.30 22.05 -4.18
C TYR A 2 19.42 23.15 -3.58
N LEU A 3 18.56 23.72 -4.42
CA LEU A 3 17.60 24.74 -4.04
C LEU A 3 16.24 24.06 -3.84
N PHE A 4 15.73 24.03 -2.62
CA PHE A 4 14.37 23.56 -2.34
C PHE A 4 13.42 24.75 -2.23
N LYS A 5 12.30 24.68 -2.97
CA LYS A 5 11.23 25.66 -2.90
C LYS A 5 10.10 25.06 -2.06
N CYS A 6 9.98 25.47 -0.81
CA CYS A 6 8.81 25.16 -0.01
C CYS A 6 7.73 26.22 -0.22
N ILE A 7 6.54 25.79 -0.62
CA ILE A 7 5.36 26.66 -0.73
C ILE A 7 4.52 26.37 0.53
N SER A 8 4.30 27.40 1.34
CA SER A 8 3.40 27.32 2.48
C SER A 8 1.93 27.31 2.03
N SER A 9 1.03 26.85 2.89
CA SER A 9 -0.42 26.75 2.60
C SER A 9 -1.11 28.09 2.32
N ASP A 10 -0.45 29.21 2.59
CA ASP A 10 -0.90 30.58 2.32
C ASP A 10 -0.28 31.17 1.02
N GLY A 11 0.46 30.37 0.26
CA GLY A 11 1.05 30.78 -1.01
C GLY A 11 2.32 31.65 -0.89
N THR A 12 2.86 31.87 0.30
CA THR A 12 4.13 32.57 0.47
C THR A 12 5.30 31.60 0.25
N THR A 13 6.24 32.01 -0.61
CA THR A 13 7.41 31.21 -0.92
C THR A 13 8.55 31.58 0.00
N GLN A 14 8.98 30.66 0.86
CA GLN A 14 10.28 30.78 1.54
C GLN A 14 11.33 29.92 0.84
N LEU A 15 12.43 30.55 0.45
CA LEU A 15 13.59 29.87 -0.07
C LEU A 15 14.52 29.53 1.10
N GLN A 16 14.71 28.26 1.37
CA GLN A 16 15.74 27.80 2.30
C GLN A 16 16.84 27.11 1.49
N THR A 17 18.05 27.63 1.58
CA THR A 17 19.23 26.99 0.99
C THR A 17 19.81 26.03 2.00
N VAL A 18 19.75 24.74 1.72
CA VAL A 18 20.46 23.72 2.49
C VAL A 18 21.71 23.33 1.73
N THR A 19 22.88 23.73 2.23
CA THR A 19 24.17 23.28 1.69
C THR A 19 24.59 22.00 2.36
N GLY A 20 24.57 20.88 1.62
CA GLY A 20 25.16 19.61 2.03
C GLY A 20 26.43 19.34 1.24
N LYS A 21 27.52 18.97 1.91
CA LYS A 21 28.71 18.38 1.28
C LYS A 21 28.56 16.86 1.35
N THR A 22 28.60 16.22 0.19
CA THR A 22 28.77 14.75 0.13
C THR A 22 30.26 14.43 0.22
N GLU A 23 30.67 13.74 1.27
CA GLU A 23 31.96 13.05 1.28
C GLU A 23 31.77 11.64 0.71
N ALA A 24 32.55 11.34 -0.32
CA ALA A 24 32.59 10.00 -0.90
C ALA A 24 33.17 9.04 0.16
N GLY A 25 32.40 8.05 0.59
CA GLY A 25 32.86 6.98 1.48
C GLY A 25 31.95 6.62 2.65
N ASN A 26 30.87 7.33 2.91
CA ASN A 26 29.91 6.93 3.96
C ASN A 26 28.81 6.02 3.40
N VAL A 27 29.02 4.73 3.50
CA VAL A 27 28.00 3.72 3.26
C VAL A 27 26.94 3.82 4.37
N GLY A 28 25.73 4.24 4.04
CA GLY A 28 24.55 3.89 4.82
C GLY A 28 24.10 4.81 5.94
N ILE A 29 24.49 6.10 5.97
CA ILE A 29 23.87 7.04 6.91
C ILE A 29 22.93 7.96 6.18
N ALA A 30 21.62 7.77 6.35
CA ALA A 30 20.63 8.76 5.98
C ALA A 30 20.90 10.05 6.78
N TYR A 31 21.13 11.16 6.09
CA TYR A 31 21.41 12.45 6.72
C TYR A 31 20.26 12.81 7.66
N GLY A 32 20.57 12.94 8.95
CA GLY A 32 19.62 13.38 9.98
C GLY A 32 18.89 12.30 10.76
N GLN A 33 19.01 11.01 10.44
CA GLN A 33 18.44 9.93 11.27
C GLN A 33 19.44 9.49 12.34
N THR A 34 19.03 9.56 13.61
CA THR A 34 19.74 8.88 14.70
C THR A 34 19.43 7.39 14.61
N LEU A 35 20.42 6.59 14.20
CA LEU A 35 20.28 5.13 14.16
C LEU A 35 20.14 4.56 15.56
N ASP A 36 19.20 3.63 15.74
CA ASP A 36 19.16 2.82 16.96
C ASP A 36 20.32 1.79 17.00
N GLU A 37 20.47 1.09 18.13
CA GLU A 37 21.58 0.14 18.31
C GLU A 37 21.56 -1.02 17.30
N LYS A 38 20.37 -1.46 16.90
CA LYS A 38 20.19 -2.56 15.94
C LYS A 38 20.56 -2.13 14.51
N GLN A 39 20.16 -0.93 14.14
CA GLN A 39 20.52 -0.32 12.85
C GLN A 39 22.03 -0.04 12.78
N LYS A 40 22.63 0.41 13.90
CA LYS A 40 24.08 0.56 13.99
C LYS A 40 24.81 -0.77 13.81
N ALA A 41 24.34 -1.83 14.47
CA ALA A 41 24.92 -3.17 14.31
C ALA A 41 24.85 -3.68 12.85
N LEU A 42 23.74 -3.44 12.14
CA LEU A 42 23.65 -3.75 10.71
C LEU A 42 24.62 -2.89 9.89
N SER A 43 24.73 -1.60 10.19
CA SER A 43 25.64 -0.69 9.49
C SER A 43 27.11 -1.08 9.67
N GLU A 44 27.53 -1.45 10.89
CA GLU A 44 28.89 -1.95 11.16
C GLU A 44 29.16 -3.26 10.40
N LYS A 45 28.22 -4.19 10.41
CA LYS A 45 28.34 -5.44 9.64
C LYS A 45 28.51 -5.19 8.14
N LEU A 46 27.82 -4.19 7.58
CA LEU A 46 27.98 -3.78 6.18
C LEU A 46 29.37 -3.20 5.87
N LYS A 47 30.00 -2.54 6.84
CA LYS A 47 31.37 -2.00 6.70
C LYS A 47 32.43 -3.10 6.80
N GLU A 48 32.20 -4.09 7.66
CA GLU A 48 33.14 -5.17 7.93
C GLU A 48 33.16 -6.26 6.85
N LYS A 49 32.04 -6.41 6.11
CA LYS A 49 31.89 -7.46 5.11
C LYS A 49 31.77 -6.90 3.70
N ASP A 50 32.68 -7.25 2.82
CA ASP A 50 32.65 -6.91 1.39
C ASP A 50 31.49 -7.59 0.65
N LYS A 51 30.96 -8.68 1.19
CA LYS A 51 29.88 -9.46 0.62
C LYS A 51 28.94 -9.99 1.71
N MET A 52 27.63 -9.78 1.50
CA MET A 52 26.59 -10.29 2.39
C MET A 52 25.53 -11.08 1.63
N THR A 53 24.92 -12.04 2.34
CA THR A 53 23.74 -12.77 1.86
C THR A 53 22.50 -12.30 2.62
N TRP A 54 21.55 -11.77 1.88
CA TRP A 54 20.24 -11.28 2.34
C TRP A 54 19.17 -12.29 1.98
N LEU A 55 18.42 -12.77 2.96
CA LEU A 55 17.34 -13.73 2.76
C LEU A 55 15.99 -13.10 3.07
N PHE A 56 15.09 -13.07 2.08
CA PHE A 56 13.71 -12.67 2.25
C PHE A 56 12.82 -13.91 2.38
N MET A 57 12.22 -14.09 3.55
CA MET A 57 11.26 -15.14 3.86
C MET A 57 9.87 -14.53 4.01
N GLY A 58 8.84 -15.21 3.52
CA GLY A 58 7.47 -14.69 3.61
C GLY A 58 6.46 -15.50 2.80
N ASP A 59 5.33 -14.86 2.58
CA ASP A 59 4.20 -15.39 1.81
C ASP A 59 4.13 -14.79 0.38
N SER A 60 2.93 -14.80 -0.23
CA SER A 60 2.68 -14.27 -1.56
C SER A 60 3.06 -12.80 -1.72
N ILE A 61 2.95 -12.01 -0.65
CA ILE A 61 3.28 -10.59 -0.68
C ILE A 61 4.80 -10.41 -0.84
N THR A 62 5.62 -11.14 -0.09
CA THR A 62 7.09 -11.10 -0.26
C THR A 62 7.52 -11.77 -1.57
N HIS A 63 6.82 -12.83 -2.01
CA HIS A 63 7.07 -13.49 -3.29
C HIS A 63 6.88 -12.55 -4.48
N ALA A 64 5.85 -11.70 -4.45
CA ALA A 64 5.57 -10.64 -5.42
C ALA A 64 5.36 -11.09 -6.88
N ALA A 65 5.01 -12.37 -7.13
CA ALA A 65 5.04 -12.94 -8.47
C ALA A 65 3.90 -12.49 -9.40
N LEU A 66 2.71 -12.15 -8.86
CA LEU A 66 1.51 -11.96 -9.67
C LEU A 66 0.98 -10.52 -9.68
N TRP A 67 1.02 -9.84 -8.55
CA TRP A 67 0.25 -8.61 -8.34
C TRP A 67 1.00 -7.34 -8.71
N THR A 68 2.30 -7.42 -8.94
CA THR A 68 3.14 -6.30 -9.39
C THR A 68 3.02 -6.03 -10.89
N LYS A 69 2.28 -6.85 -11.65
CA LYS A 69 2.13 -6.73 -13.11
C LYS A 69 3.46 -6.69 -13.86
N GLY A 70 4.44 -7.46 -13.41
CA GLY A 70 5.77 -7.56 -14.02
C GLY A 70 6.78 -6.53 -13.52
N TYR A 71 6.39 -5.60 -12.65
CA TYR A 71 7.35 -4.74 -11.96
C TYR A 71 8.01 -5.48 -10.79
N ASP A 72 9.11 -4.92 -10.32
CA ASP A 72 9.88 -5.49 -9.21
C ASP A 72 9.06 -5.53 -7.90
N GLY A 73 9.19 -6.63 -7.17
CA GLY A 73 8.77 -6.73 -5.78
C GLY A 73 9.84 -6.17 -4.83
N ILE A 74 9.56 -6.24 -3.53
CA ILE A 74 10.45 -5.68 -2.49
C ILE A 74 11.88 -6.24 -2.56
N ALA A 75 12.05 -7.54 -2.78
CA ALA A 75 13.38 -8.16 -2.81
C ALA A 75 14.20 -7.70 -4.02
N GLN A 76 13.58 -7.63 -5.21
CA GLN A 76 14.23 -7.18 -6.43
C GLN A 76 14.56 -5.68 -6.38
N THR A 77 13.63 -4.85 -5.89
CA THR A 77 13.87 -3.41 -5.72
C THR A 77 14.99 -3.16 -4.72
N PHE A 78 15.02 -3.91 -3.62
CA PHE A 78 16.10 -3.84 -2.63
C PHE A 78 17.45 -4.28 -3.21
N GLU A 79 17.48 -5.36 -4.00
CA GLU A 79 18.70 -5.82 -4.68
C GLU A 79 19.27 -4.75 -5.59
N LYS A 80 18.43 -4.10 -6.41
CA LYS A 80 18.85 -2.98 -7.27
C LYS A 80 19.41 -1.83 -6.43
N TYR A 81 18.72 -1.44 -5.36
CA TYR A 81 19.19 -0.41 -4.44
C TYR A 81 20.57 -0.70 -3.85
N LEU A 82 20.81 -1.95 -3.40
CA LEU A 82 22.12 -2.37 -2.90
C LEU A 82 23.21 -2.20 -3.96
N LYS A 83 22.95 -2.63 -5.20
CA LYS A 83 23.93 -2.59 -6.30
C LYS A 83 24.18 -1.18 -6.81
N ASP A 84 23.10 -0.46 -7.11
CA ASP A 84 23.16 0.79 -7.86
C ASP A 84 23.43 1.99 -6.96
N GLU A 85 22.92 1.98 -5.72
CA GLU A 85 23.02 3.14 -4.83
C GLU A 85 23.95 2.93 -3.65
N MET A 86 24.13 1.69 -3.17
CA MET A 86 25.04 1.39 -2.07
C MET A 86 26.40 0.86 -2.52
N GLY A 87 26.59 0.60 -3.83
CA GLY A 87 27.83 0.07 -4.37
C GLY A 87 28.12 -1.39 -3.96
N ARG A 88 27.09 -2.11 -3.51
CA ARG A 88 27.23 -3.50 -3.00
C ARG A 88 26.87 -4.55 -4.06
N ALA A 89 27.55 -4.49 -5.20
CA ALA A 89 27.30 -5.38 -6.33
C ALA A 89 27.61 -6.87 -6.02
N SER A 90 28.43 -7.14 -5.00
CA SER A 90 28.79 -8.52 -4.59
C SER A 90 27.78 -9.15 -3.63
N ASP A 91 26.85 -8.39 -3.08
CA ASP A 91 25.81 -8.93 -2.19
C ASP A 91 24.85 -9.82 -2.97
N THR A 92 24.36 -10.86 -2.28
CA THR A 92 23.37 -11.78 -2.84
C THR A 92 22.04 -11.60 -2.14
N VAL A 93 20.98 -11.33 -2.88
CA VAL A 93 19.59 -11.27 -2.37
C VAL A 93 18.85 -12.53 -2.80
N ILE A 94 18.34 -13.27 -1.83
CA ILE A 94 17.61 -14.52 -2.03
C ILE A 94 16.18 -14.34 -1.53
N ASN A 95 15.20 -14.64 -2.36
CA ASN A 95 13.79 -14.63 -1.98
C ASN A 95 13.27 -16.07 -1.93
N THR A 96 13.00 -16.59 -0.72
CA THR A 96 12.43 -17.91 -0.49
C THR A 96 10.96 -17.89 -0.09
N ALA A 97 10.31 -16.75 -0.24
CA ALA A 97 8.89 -16.61 0.04
C ALA A 97 8.02 -17.47 -0.89
N VAL A 98 6.91 -17.95 -0.36
CA VAL A 98 5.98 -18.81 -1.12
C VAL A 98 4.55 -18.38 -0.88
N SER A 99 3.79 -18.24 -1.97
CA SER A 99 2.37 -17.90 -1.91
C SER A 99 1.58 -18.87 -1.00
N GLY A 100 0.76 -18.29 -0.12
CA GLY A 100 -0.03 -19.07 0.85
C GLY A 100 0.75 -19.53 2.09
N ALA A 101 2.04 -19.21 2.22
CA ALA A 101 2.84 -19.66 3.36
C ALA A 101 2.29 -19.10 4.69
N THR A 102 2.22 -19.98 5.67
CA THR A 102 2.02 -19.71 7.10
C THR A 102 3.35 -19.96 7.84
N THR A 103 3.44 -19.54 9.11
CA THR A 103 4.59 -19.89 9.95
C THR A 103 4.75 -21.41 10.08
N THR A 104 3.65 -22.16 10.21
CA THR A 104 3.67 -23.63 10.27
C THR A 104 4.17 -24.24 8.96
N SER A 105 3.65 -23.83 7.82
CA SER A 105 4.11 -24.37 6.53
C SER A 105 5.56 -23.99 6.22
N THR A 106 6.01 -22.82 6.71
CA THR A 106 7.39 -22.39 6.61
C THR A 106 8.32 -23.32 7.42
N LEU A 107 7.94 -23.66 8.66
CA LEU A 107 8.70 -24.62 9.48
C LEU A 107 8.73 -26.02 8.86
N ASN A 108 7.61 -26.48 8.31
CA ASN A 108 7.54 -27.79 7.64
C ASN A 108 8.45 -27.87 6.40
N ASN A 109 8.79 -26.74 5.82
CA ASN A 109 9.67 -26.64 4.64
C ASN A 109 10.95 -25.85 4.94
N ILE A 110 11.39 -25.81 6.17
CA ILE A 110 12.47 -24.92 6.63
C ILE A 110 13.79 -25.16 5.91
N GLU A 111 14.06 -26.40 5.48
CA GLU A 111 15.24 -26.72 4.70
C GLU A 111 15.33 -25.87 3.43
N GLN A 112 14.23 -25.80 2.67
CA GLN A 112 14.19 -25.05 1.40
C GLN A 112 14.06 -23.54 1.65
N ARG A 113 13.51 -23.12 2.80
CA ARG A 113 13.32 -21.70 3.13
C ARG A 113 14.55 -21.06 3.72
N LEU A 114 15.35 -21.81 4.49
CA LEU A 114 16.44 -21.30 5.30
C LEU A 114 17.69 -22.19 5.27
N GLU A 115 17.56 -23.50 5.56
CA GLU A 115 18.71 -24.31 5.95
C GLU A 115 19.73 -24.57 4.83
N LYS A 116 19.32 -24.41 3.56
CA LYS A 116 20.22 -24.45 2.37
C LYS A 116 21.14 -23.23 2.28
N TYR A 117 20.86 -22.19 3.04
CA TYR A 117 21.55 -20.91 2.96
C TYR A 117 22.28 -20.62 4.28
N THR A 118 23.23 -19.70 4.22
CA THR A 118 23.88 -19.13 5.42
C THR A 118 23.78 -17.61 5.35
N PRO A 119 22.59 -17.07 5.63
CA PRO A 119 22.34 -15.64 5.47
C PRO A 119 23.00 -14.81 6.56
N ASP A 120 23.47 -13.62 6.19
CA ASP A 120 23.94 -12.57 7.10
C ASP A 120 22.79 -11.72 7.62
N VAL A 121 21.74 -11.56 6.81
CA VAL A 121 20.53 -10.84 7.16
C VAL A 121 19.31 -11.64 6.71
N VAL A 122 18.34 -11.79 7.59
CA VAL A 122 17.05 -12.44 7.29
C VAL A 122 15.90 -11.50 7.55
N SER A 123 15.12 -11.21 6.51
CA SER A 123 13.89 -10.45 6.59
C SER A 123 12.69 -11.39 6.54
N ILE A 124 11.83 -11.35 7.56
CA ILE A 124 10.66 -12.23 7.69
C ILE A 124 9.38 -11.39 7.64
N MET A 125 8.44 -11.77 6.77
CA MET A 125 7.07 -11.26 6.74
C MET A 125 6.12 -12.43 6.60
N LEU A 126 5.50 -12.85 7.68
CA LEU A 126 4.49 -13.91 7.80
C LEU A 126 3.36 -13.41 8.72
N GLY A 127 2.24 -14.08 8.70
CA GLY A 127 1.08 -13.73 9.53
C GLY A 127 -0.21 -13.50 8.74
N THR A 128 -0.10 -13.05 7.49
CA THR A 128 -1.25 -12.82 6.60
C THR A 128 -2.11 -14.08 6.44
N ASN A 129 -1.49 -15.21 6.20
CA ASN A 129 -2.19 -16.49 6.03
C ASN A 129 -2.44 -17.20 7.37
N ASP A 130 -1.59 -17.01 8.36
CA ASP A 130 -1.83 -17.49 9.73
C ASP A 130 -3.14 -16.94 10.28
N ALA A 131 -3.41 -15.64 10.07
CA ALA A 131 -4.63 -14.96 10.51
C ALA A 131 -5.92 -15.50 9.88
N ALA A 132 -5.82 -16.17 8.73
CA ALA A 132 -6.97 -16.77 8.03
C ALA A 132 -7.12 -18.27 8.27
N THR A 133 -6.05 -18.94 8.74
CA THR A 133 -6.02 -20.39 8.85
C THR A 133 -6.62 -20.84 10.19
N GLY A 134 -7.71 -21.59 10.13
CA GLY A 134 -8.31 -22.16 11.33
C GLY A 134 -7.32 -23.01 12.13
N GLY A 135 -7.29 -22.81 13.44
CA GLY A 135 -6.38 -23.50 14.35
C GLY A 135 -4.98 -22.91 14.51
N LEU A 136 -4.58 -21.96 13.69
CA LEU A 136 -3.35 -21.18 13.89
C LEU A 136 -3.64 -19.94 14.75
N THR A 137 -3.60 -20.09 16.07
CA THR A 137 -3.77 -18.96 16.98
C THR A 137 -2.57 -18.03 16.97
N ALA A 138 -2.75 -16.80 17.45
CA ALA A 138 -1.65 -15.84 17.57
C ALA A 138 -0.53 -16.34 18.51
N ASP A 139 -0.83 -17.21 19.48
CA ASP A 139 0.19 -17.81 20.35
C ASP A 139 0.98 -18.92 19.64
N ILE A 140 0.32 -19.73 18.81
CA ILE A 140 1.02 -20.70 17.95
C ILE A 140 1.91 -19.94 16.94
N TYR A 141 1.41 -18.86 16.34
CA TYR A 141 2.18 -18.00 15.45
C TYR A 141 3.43 -17.46 16.14
N LYS A 142 3.30 -16.90 17.37
CA LYS A 142 4.45 -16.43 18.18
C LYS A 142 5.49 -17.52 18.36
N LYS A 143 5.07 -18.69 18.84
CA LYS A 143 5.95 -19.85 19.04
C LYS A 143 6.65 -20.28 17.76
N ASN A 144 5.94 -20.29 16.65
CA ASN A 144 6.52 -20.63 15.35
C ASN A 144 7.58 -19.60 14.91
N LEU A 145 7.32 -18.30 15.09
CA LEU A 145 8.31 -17.25 14.81
C LEU A 145 9.57 -17.44 15.66
N GLU A 146 9.41 -17.69 16.95
CA GLU A 146 10.53 -17.95 17.86
C GLU A 146 11.36 -19.16 17.39
N THR A 147 10.70 -20.23 16.97
CA THR A 147 11.37 -21.42 16.41
C THR A 147 12.11 -21.12 15.10
N ILE A 148 11.52 -20.31 14.21
CA ILE A 148 12.20 -19.87 12.98
C ILE A 148 13.45 -19.06 13.32
N ILE A 149 13.37 -18.13 14.27
CA ILE A 149 14.48 -17.31 14.72
C ILE A 149 15.59 -18.16 15.36
N GLU A 150 15.24 -19.14 16.18
CA GLU A 150 16.20 -20.10 16.73
C GLU A 150 16.97 -20.83 15.61
N LYS A 151 16.26 -21.33 14.60
CA LYS A 151 16.89 -21.99 13.46
C LYS A 151 17.82 -21.07 12.65
N ILE A 152 17.47 -19.79 12.50
CA ILE A 152 18.35 -18.80 11.87
C ILE A 152 19.63 -18.64 12.70
N ARG A 153 19.52 -18.48 14.01
CA ARG A 153 20.67 -18.32 14.91
C ARG A 153 21.54 -19.58 14.98
N ASN A 154 20.94 -20.76 14.91
CA ASN A 154 21.67 -22.02 14.80
C ASN A 154 22.48 -22.13 13.50
N LYS A 155 21.97 -21.51 12.42
CA LYS A 155 22.67 -21.47 11.12
C LYS A 155 23.77 -20.41 11.07
N ASN A 156 23.46 -19.21 11.61
CA ASN A 156 24.38 -18.09 11.75
C ASN A 156 24.02 -17.28 12.99
N LYS A 157 24.79 -17.46 14.09
CA LYS A 157 24.53 -16.78 15.38
C LYS A 157 24.56 -15.24 15.28
N ASP A 158 25.31 -14.73 14.31
CA ASP A 158 25.52 -13.31 14.09
C ASP A 158 24.59 -12.75 13.00
N ALA A 159 23.59 -13.52 12.55
CA ALA A 159 22.62 -13.05 11.57
C ALA A 159 21.78 -11.90 12.12
N VAL A 160 21.64 -10.83 11.35
CA VAL A 160 20.69 -9.77 11.65
C VAL A 160 19.30 -10.22 11.22
N ILE A 161 18.35 -10.18 12.15
CA ILE A 161 16.97 -10.63 11.89
C ILE A 161 16.04 -9.41 11.91
N ILE A 162 15.22 -9.31 10.86
CA ILE A 162 14.29 -8.20 10.63
C ILE A 162 12.89 -8.79 10.54
N LEU A 163 12.00 -8.40 11.44
CA LEU A 163 10.58 -8.73 11.38
C LEU A 163 9.81 -7.58 10.73
N ARG A 164 9.08 -7.88 9.67
CA ARG A 164 8.19 -6.94 8.98
C ARG A 164 6.75 -7.35 9.19
N THR A 165 5.89 -6.41 9.59
CA THR A 165 4.46 -6.71 9.73
C THR A 165 3.85 -7.12 8.38
N PRO A 166 2.77 -7.92 8.38
CA PRO A 166 1.88 -8.02 7.23
C PRO A 166 1.42 -6.65 6.74
N THR A 167 0.93 -6.58 5.52
CA THR A 167 0.36 -5.36 4.94
C THR A 167 -1.12 -5.21 5.31
N PRO A 168 -1.69 -4.00 5.28
CA PRO A 168 -3.14 -3.82 5.41
C PRO A 168 -3.88 -4.56 4.31
N MET A 169 -5.12 -4.88 4.60
CA MET A 169 -6.04 -5.57 3.72
C MET A 169 -7.47 -5.12 4.00
N TRP A 170 -8.40 -5.40 3.10
CA TRP A 170 -9.81 -5.05 3.29
C TRP A 170 -10.71 -6.08 2.63
N ASN A 171 -11.93 -6.23 3.15
CA ASN A 171 -12.92 -7.20 2.67
C ASN A 171 -12.40 -8.66 2.62
N THR A 172 -11.52 -9.02 3.56
CA THR A 172 -10.93 -10.37 3.67
C THR A 172 -11.50 -11.18 4.83
N GLY A 173 -12.56 -10.68 5.46
CA GLY A 173 -13.29 -11.36 6.52
C GLY A 173 -12.46 -11.61 7.77
N SER A 174 -12.39 -12.87 8.23
CA SER A 174 -11.68 -13.24 9.45
C SER A 174 -10.19 -12.87 9.43
N ARG A 175 -9.56 -12.88 8.27
CA ARG A 175 -8.14 -12.50 8.12
C ARG A 175 -7.91 -11.04 8.55
N GLU A 176 -8.73 -10.12 8.02
CA GLU A 176 -8.67 -8.70 8.37
C GLU A 176 -8.96 -8.46 9.85
N ALA A 177 -10.00 -9.12 10.40
CA ALA A 177 -10.35 -8.99 11.80
C ALA A 177 -9.28 -9.52 12.76
N ASN A 178 -8.55 -10.54 12.34
CA ASN A 178 -7.56 -11.22 13.19
C ASN A 178 -6.16 -10.59 13.11
N ILE A 179 -5.77 -9.99 11.98
CA ILE A 179 -4.39 -9.58 11.73
C ILE A 179 -3.75 -8.70 12.82
N PRO A 180 -4.48 -7.79 13.52
CA PRO A 180 -3.89 -6.97 14.57
C PRO A 180 -3.26 -7.78 15.71
N GLN A 181 -3.85 -8.92 16.10
CA GLN A 181 -3.29 -9.76 17.17
C GLN A 181 -2.00 -10.48 16.73
N TYR A 182 -1.86 -10.82 15.45
CA TYR A 182 -0.61 -11.41 14.91
C TYR A 182 0.50 -10.37 14.83
N ILE A 183 0.18 -9.14 14.43
CA ILE A 183 1.11 -7.98 14.44
C ILE A 183 1.58 -7.72 15.87
N ALA A 184 0.68 -7.72 16.86
CA ALA A 184 1.04 -7.54 18.26
C ALA A 184 2.00 -8.64 18.76
N LYS A 185 1.78 -9.91 18.37
CA LYS A 185 2.69 -11.01 18.72
C LYS A 185 4.05 -10.89 18.01
N MET A 186 4.09 -10.48 16.75
CA MET A 186 5.34 -10.20 16.05
C MET A 186 6.15 -9.10 16.74
N LYS A 187 5.48 -8.01 17.14
CA LYS A 187 6.11 -6.92 17.90
C LYS A 187 6.67 -7.42 19.23
N GLN A 188 5.90 -8.25 19.94
CA GLN A 188 6.34 -8.86 21.20
C GLN A 188 7.62 -9.69 20.99
N VAL A 189 7.67 -10.55 19.95
CA VAL A 189 8.88 -11.33 19.63
C VAL A 189 10.07 -10.42 19.29
N ALA A 190 9.84 -9.36 18.51
CA ALA A 190 10.89 -8.41 18.15
C ALA A 190 11.49 -7.72 19.39
N ASP A 191 10.65 -7.32 20.35
CA ASP A 191 11.09 -6.67 21.59
C ASP A 191 11.81 -7.65 22.51
N GLU A 192 11.23 -8.84 22.76
CA GLU A 192 11.81 -9.87 23.61
C GLU A 192 13.17 -10.36 23.12
N GLN A 193 13.39 -10.36 21.82
CA GLN A 193 14.60 -10.88 21.19
C GLN A 193 15.54 -9.80 20.63
N ASN A 194 15.22 -8.53 20.86
CA ASN A 194 15.98 -7.37 20.42
C ASN A 194 16.24 -7.36 18.90
N LEU A 195 15.17 -7.57 18.09
CA LEU A 195 15.25 -7.62 16.64
C LEU A 195 14.87 -6.28 16.01
N ILE A 196 15.27 -6.05 14.75
CA ILE A 196 14.75 -4.94 13.96
C ILE A 196 13.27 -5.26 13.65
N TYR A 197 12.40 -4.28 13.95
CA TYR A 197 10.96 -4.37 13.68
C TYR A 197 10.53 -3.26 12.73
N ILE A 198 9.84 -3.62 11.65
CA ILE A 198 9.37 -2.68 10.64
C ILE A 198 7.85 -2.78 10.53
N ASP A 199 7.18 -1.74 11.00
CA ASP A 199 5.72 -1.63 10.95
C ASP A 199 5.26 -1.08 9.59
N GLN A 200 5.33 -1.91 8.56
CA GLN A 200 4.83 -1.54 7.24
C GLN A 200 3.30 -1.53 7.17
N TYR A 201 2.60 -2.17 8.12
CA TYR A 201 1.14 -2.12 8.19
C TYR A 201 0.66 -0.69 8.43
N THR A 202 1.14 -0.06 9.49
CA THR A 202 0.74 1.31 9.84
C THR A 202 1.13 2.31 8.76
N GLU A 203 2.31 2.17 8.16
CA GLU A 203 2.77 3.10 7.14
C GLU A 203 1.97 2.99 5.82
N LEU A 204 1.65 1.78 5.39
CA LEU A 204 0.78 1.58 4.23
C LEU A 204 -0.67 2.02 4.53
N GLN A 205 -1.16 1.85 5.76
CA GLN A 205 -2.47 2.34 6.17
C GLN A 205 -2.55 3.88 6.10
N LYS A 206 -1.46 4.58 6.48
CA LYS A 206 -1.36 6.03 6.28
C LYS A 206 -1.45 6.41 4.80
N ALA A 207 -0.68 5.71 3.95
CA ALA A 207 -0.71 5.96 2.51
C ALA A 207 -2.12 5.73 1.93
N PHE A 208 -2.88 4.77 2.44
CA PHE A 208 -4.28 4.59 2.05
C PHE A 208 -5.14 5.81 2.35
N ASN A 209 -4.97 6.38 3.54
CA ASN A 209 -5.72 7.57 3.93
C ASN A 209 -5.37 8.78 3.05
N ASP A 210 -4.09 8.92 2.69
CA ASP A 210 -3.60 10.02 1.85
C ASP A 210 -4.11 9.90 0.40
N TYR A 211 -4.21 8.68 -0.14
CA TYR A 211 -4.68 8.44 -1.51
C TYR A 211 -6.20 8.23 -1.63
N GLY A 212 -6.91 8.09 -0.53
CA GLY A 212 -8.32 7.73 -0.52
C GLY A 212 -8.58 6.28 -0.91
N TRP A 213 -9.84 5.86 -0.68
CA TRP A 213 -10.21 4.44 -0.79
C TRP A 213 -10.09 3.89 -2.22
N LEU A 214 -10.57 4.61 -3.23
CA LEU A 214 -10.51 4.16 -4.63
C LEU A 214 -9.10 4.09 -5.18
N LYS A 215 -8.24 5.04 -4.80
CA LYS A 215 -6.86 5.10 -5.28
C LYS A 215 -5.99 3.98 -4.71
N LYS A 216 -6.28 3.47 -3.52
CA LYS A 216 -5.47 2.38 -2.93
C LYS A 216 -5.54 1.09 -3.75
N ASP A 217 -6.71 0.74 -4.31
CA ASP A 217 -6.88 -0.47 -5.13
C ASP A 217 -6.12 -0.41 -6.46
N THR A 218 -5.99 0.78 -7.04
CA THR A 218 -5.37 0.95 -8.35
C THR A 218 -3.93 1.41 -8.27
N VAL A 219 -3.59 2.16 -7.22
CA VAL A 219 -2.30 2.82 -7.06
C VAL A 219 -1.33 1.96 -6.26
N LEU A 220 -1.76 1.48 -5.08
CA LEU A 220 -0.88 0.81 -4.12
C LEU A 220 -1.04 -0.70 -4.12
N PHE A 221 -2.20 -1.22 -4.48
CA PHE A 221 -2.51 -2.65 -4.41
C PHE A 221 -2.95 -3.22 -5.76
N GLY A 222 -2.64 -4.49 -5.96
CA GLY A 222 -3.11 -5.26 -7.09
C GLY A 222 -4.48 -5.89 -6.85
N ASN A 223 -4.85 -6.07 -5.58
CA ASN A 223 -6.17 -6.46 -5.11
C ASN A 223 -6.33 -6.09 -3.63
N ASN A 224 -7.40 -6.54 -2.97
CA ASN A 224 -7.74 -6.26 -1.57
C ASN A 224 -6.77 -6.87 -0.52
N LEU A 225 -5.78 -7.62 -0.94
CA LEU A 225 -4.82 -8.32 -0.09
C LEU A 225 -3.35 -8.08 -0.48
N HIS A 226 -3.06 -8.01 -1.78
CA HIS A 226 -1.69 -8.00 -2.28
C HIS A 226 -1.27 -6.61 -2.76
N PRO A 227 -0.19 -6.04 -2.24
CA PRO A 227 0.42 -4.85 -2.79
C PRO A 227 0.77 -5.01 -4.27
N GLY A 228 0.51 -3.98 -5.05
CA GLY A 228 0.96 -3.82 -6.42
C GLY A 228 2.38 -3.22 -6.47
N ALA A 229 2.83 -2.85 -7.66
CA ALA A 229 4.17 -2.29 -7.86
C ALA A 229 4.47 -1.10 -6.94
N ASN A 230 3.56 -0.13 -6.86
CA ASN A 230 3.73 1.05 -5.99
C ASN A 230 3.68 0.70 -4.49
N GLY A 231 2.87 -0.29 -4.11
CA GLY A 231 2.88 -0.82 -2.75
C GLY A 231 4.23 -1.43 -2.39
N HIS A 232 4.84 -2.20 -3.30
CA HIS A 232 6.19 -2.75 -3.11
C HIS A 232 7.28 -1.67 -3.06
N LEU A 233 7.17 -0.59 -3.84
CA LEU A 233 8.07 0.56 -3.70
C LEU A 233 7.98 1.19 -2.31
N LEU A 234 6.77 1.41 -1.79
CA LEU A 234 6.59 1.91 -0.42
C LEU A 234 7.16 0.94 0.61
N MET A 235 6.88 -0.36 0.49
CA MET A 235 7.44 -1.38 1.37
C MET A 235 8.97 -1.36 1.35
N THR A 236 9.59 -1.16 0.19
CA THR A 236 11.06 -1.06 0.07
C THR A 236 11.59 0.19 0.75
N ARG A 237 10.93 1.35 0.57
CA ARG A 237 11.30 2.60 1.27
C ARG A 237 11.24 2.44 2.78
N HIS A 238 10.16 1.82 3.31
CA HIS A 238 10.02 1.56 4.74
C HIS A 238 11.04 0.54 5.24
N PHE A 239 11.34 -0.49 4.45
CA PHE A 239 12.39 -1.45 4.76
C PHE A 239 13.75 -0.76 4.90
N LEU A 240 14.13 0.06 3.94
CA LEU A 240 15.38 0.80 3.96
C LEU A 240 15.45 1.77 5.14
N LYS A 241 14.38 2.52 5.42
CA LYS A 241 14.30 3.41 6.60
C LYS A 241 14.40 2.63 7.90
N GLY A 242 13.66 1.53 8.03
CA GLY A 242 13.69 0.66 9.21
C GLY A 242 15.04 -0.03 9.43
N CYS A 243 15.81 -0.23 8.39
CA CYS A 243 17.18 -0.75 8.45
C CYS A 243 18.24 0.34 8.65
N GLY A 244 17.89 1.62 8.60
CA GLY A 244 18.85 2.73 8.63
C GLY A 244 19.70 2.84 7.37
N LEU A 245 19.18 2.36 6.23
CA LEU A 245 19.88 2.32 4.93
C LEU A 245 19.33 3.31 3.91
N TRP A 246 18.31 4.07 4.29
CA TRP A 246 17.64 5.00 3.38
C TRP A 246 18.51 6.19 3.01
N LYS A 247 18.48 6.57 1.74
CA LYS A 247 19.08 7.79 1.20
C LYS A 247 17.99 8.71 0.66
N GLU A 248 17.99 9.97 1.06
CA GLU A 248 16.95 10.93 0.64
C GLU A 248 17.04 11.29 -0.86
N ASP A 249 18.23 11.19 -1.44
CA ASP A 249 18.50 11.39 -2.87
C ASP A 249 18.37 10.12 -3.72
N SER A 250 17.82 9.06 -3.14
CA SER A 250 17.59 7.78 -3.82
C SER A 250 16.75 7.92 -5.08
N ALA A 251 17.10 7.19 -6.13
CA ALA A 251 16.32 7.09 -7.36
C ALA A 251 14.89 6.60 -7.13
N ILE A 252 14.68 5.78 -6.08
CA ILE A 252 13.34 5.29 -5.72
C ILE A 252 12.58 6.24 -4.80
N ALA A 253 13.14 7.37 -4.36
CA ALA A 253 12.48 8.28 -3.42
C ALA A 253 11.15 8.83 -3.95
N ASN A 254 11.16 9.23 -5.22
CA ASN A 254 9.99 9.79 -5.91
C ASN A 254 9.49 8.89 -7.06
N LEU A 255 10.03 7.68 -7.17
CA LEU A 255 9.58 6.74 -8.20
C LEU A 255 8.15 6.30 -7.92
N PHE A 256 7.33 6.39 -8.94
CA PHE A 256 5.94 5.96 -8.92
C PHE A 256 5.56 5.42 -10.29
N TYR A 257 4.97 4.24 -10.33
CA TYR A 257 4.55 3.63 -11.58
C TYR A 257 3.11 4.04 -11.92
N GLU A 258 2.89 4.51 -13.13
CA GLU A 258 1.53 4.65 -13.66
C GLU A 258 0.95 3.26 -13.94
N MET A 259 -0.09 2.90 -13.18
CA MET A 259 -0.77 1.62 -13.36
C MET A 259 -1.91 1.78 -14.35
N PRO A 260 -1.96 0.98 -15.43
CA PRO A 260 -3.11 0.97 -16.31
C PRO A 260 -4.34 0.50 -15.54
N ILE A 261 -5.40 1.30 -15.58
CA ILE A 261 -6.71 0.94 -15.06
C ILE A 261 -7.44 0.16 -16.14
N ASN A 262 -7.77 -1.09 -15.91
CA ASN A 262 -8.67 -1.82 -16.77
C ASN A 262 -10.09 -1.30 -16.56
N GLU A 263 -10.64 -0.61 -17.57
CA GLU A 263 -12.01 -0.15 -17.53
C GLU A 263 -12.91 -1.16 -18.24
N LYS A 264 -14.04 -1.47 -17.63
CA LYS A 264 -15.10 -2.30 -18.20
C LYS A 264 -16.39 -1.53 -18.15
N THR A 265 -17.11 -1.51 -19.26
CA THR A 265 -18.45 -0.92 -19.31
C THR A 265 -19.47 -1.92 -18.79
N SER A 266 -20.36 -1.49 -17.90
CA SER A 266 -21.51 -2.25 -17.40
C SER A 266 -22.75 -1.93 -18.22
N GLU A 267 -23.65 -2.91 -18.34
CA GLU A 267 -24.99 -2.69 -18.90
C GLU A 267 -25.98 -2.11 -17.85
N ILE A 268 -25.57 -2.06 -16.57
CA ILE A 268 -26.37 -1.53 -15.48
C ILE A 268 -26.42 0.00 -15.57
N THR A 269 -27.62 0.56 -15.58
CA THR A 269 -27.85 2.00 -15.60
C THR A 269 -28.19 2.47 -14.18
N PRO A 270 -27.28 3.19 -13.48
CA PRO A 270 -27.57 3.71 -12.14
C PRO A 270 -28.65 4.79 -12.20
N GLU A 271 -29.47 4.84 -11.17
CA GLU A 271 -30.44 5.92 -10.99
C GLU A 271 -29.73 7.19 -10.56
N VAL A 272 -29.76 8.21 -11.40
CA VAL A 272 -29.17 9.52 -11.10
C VAL A 272 -30.30 10.48 -10.73
N ILE A 273 -30.14 11.06 -9.55
CA ILE A 273 -31.06 12.05 -8.96
C ILE A 273 -30.41 13.42 -9.07
N LYS A 274 -31.17 14.46 -9.39
CA LYS A 274 -30.62 15.81 -9.55
C LYS A 274 -31.48 16.87 -8.83
N THR A 275 -30.81 17.89 -8.35
CA THR A 275 -31.42 19.16 -7.90
C THR A 275 -30.74 20.31 -8.64
N PRO A 276 -31.17 21.57 -8.45
CA PRO A 276 -30.55 22.71 -9.12
C PRO A 276 -29.02 22.78 -8.98
N ASN A 277 -28.45 22.33 -7.84
CA ASN A 277 -27.01 22.42 -7.53
C ASN A 277 -26.39 21.12 -7.01
N ARG A 278 -27.06 19.97 -7.21
CA ARG A 278 -26.56 18.65 -6.78
C ARG A 278 -26.83 17.56 -7.82
N ILE A 279 -25.94 16.58 -7.85
CA ILE A 279 -26.12 15.33 -8.61
C ILE A 279 -25.87 14.20 -7.64
N GLY A 280 -26.83 13.30 -7.47
CA GLY A 280 -26.75 12.14 -6.59
C GLY A 280 -27.00 10.81 -7.32
N VAL A 281 -26.52 9.72 -6.75
CA VAL A 281 -26.75 8.35 -7.23
C VAL A 281 -27.12 7.44 -6.08
N SER A 282 -28.24 6.71 -6.22
CA SER A 282 -28.65 5.69 -5.25
C SER A 282 -27.69 4.49 -5.32
N LEU A 283 -27.01 4.20 -4.22
CA LEU A 283 -26.10 3.06 -4.12
C LEU A 283 -26.81 1.78 -3.75
N GLU A 284 -27.98 1.85 -3.10
CA GLU A 284 -28.77 0.67 -2.75
C GLU A 284 -29.20 -0.07 -4.01
N LYS A 285 -29.81 0.64 -4.96
CA LYS A 285 -30.23 0.07 -6.25
C LYS A 285 -29.05 -0.43 -7.07
N LEU A 286 -27.97 0.33 -7.12
CA LEU A 286 -26.75 -0.09 -7.83
C LEU A 286 -26.15 -1.37 -7.26
N LYS A 287 -26.19 -1.55 -5.94
CA LYS A 287 -25.71 -2.77 -5.26
C LYS A 287 -26.61 -3.97 -5.51
N GLU A 288 -27.93 -3.78 -5.52
CA GLU A 288 -28.89 -4.84 -5.85
C GLU A 288 -28.65 -5.36 -7.28
N ASP A 289 -28.56 -4.43 -8.23
CA ASP A 289 -28.36 -4.73 -9.66
C ASP A 289 -27.00 -5.42 -9.92
N SER A 290 -25.96 -5.07 -9.18
CA SER A 290 -24.62 -5.63 -9.32
C SER A 290 -24.33 -6.85 -8.42
N LYS A 291 -25.35 -7.40 -7.76
CA LYS A 291 -25.24 -8.55 -6.85
C LYS A 291 -24.21 -8.36 -5.74
N SER A 292 -24.16 -7.17 -5.17
CA SER A 292 -23.29 -6.81 -4.03
C SER A 292 -21.77 -6.95 -4.28
N GLN A 293 -21.32 -6.95 -5.52
CA GLN A 293 -19.90 -7.03 -5.84
C GLN A 293 -19.17 -5.68 -5.79
N ILE A 294 -19.88 -4.58 -5.63
CA ILE A 294 -19.31 -3.23 -5.59
C ILE A 294 -18.59 -3.00 -4.27
N GLY A 295 -17.35 -2.54 -4.38
CA GLY A 295 -16.53 -2.11 -3.24
C GLY A 295 -16.73 -0.64 -2.91
N ALA A 296 -16.46 0.25 -3.87
CA ALA A 296 -16.67 1.69 -3.75
C ALA A 296 -17.22 2.26 -5.05
N VAL A 297 -17.90 3.40 -4.98
CA VAL A 297 -18.46 4.11 -6.12
C VAL A 297 -17.81 5.46 -6.26
N HIS A 298 -17.50 5.84 -7.48
CA HIS A 298 -16.99 7.14 -7.86
C HIS A 298 -18.01 7.87 -8.72
N LEU A 299 -18.32 9.09 -8.34
CA LEU A 299 -19.19 10.00 -9.08
C LEU A 299 -18.37 11.19 -9.56
N LYS A 300 -18.33 11.38 -10.85
CA LYS A 300 -17.61 12.47 -11.52
C LYS A 300 -18.55 13.25 -12.41
N ALA A 301 -18.49 14.57 -12.34
CA ALA A 301 -19.21 15.48 -13.21
C ALA A 301 -18.25 16.49 -13.84
N VAL A 302 -18.29 16.65 -15.15
CA VAL A 302 -17.49 17.63 -15.89
C VAL A 302 -18.43 18.64 -16.52
N SER A 303 -18.29 19.93 -16.20
CA SER A 303 -19.14 20.97 -16.76
C SER A 303 -18.89 21.13 -18.27
N LYS A 304 -19.98 21.28 -19.05
CA LYS A 304 -19.94 21.55 -20.49
C LYS A 304 -20.25 23.01 -20.76
N ALA A 305 -19.38 23.93 -20.32
CA ALA A 305 -19.50 25.33 -20.71
C ALA A 305 -18.94 25.54 -22.12
N SER A 306 -19.67 26.24 -22.96
CA SER A 306 -19.23 26.53 -24.34
C SER A 306 -17.93 27.33 -24.34
N GLY A 307 -16.84 26.73 -24.88
CA GLY A 307 -15.57 27.40 -25.14
C GLY A 307 -14.51 27.32 -24.05
N GLN A 308 -14.73 26.59 -22.95
CA GLN A 308 -13.73 26.37 -21.89
C GLN A 308 -13.53 24.87 -21.60
N THR A 309 -12.32 24.50 -21.14
CA THR A 309 -12.09 23.19 -20.52
C THR A 309 -13.02 23.06 -19.31
N GLY A 310 -13.89 22.06 -19.32
CA GLY A 310 -14.90 21.90 -18.27
C GLY A 310 -14.29 21.72 -16.89
N GLN A 311 -14.89 22.36 -15.88
CA GLN A 311 -14.49 22.12 -14.49
C GLN A 311 -14.95 20.74 -14.06
N THR A 312 -14.08 20.00 -13.38
CA THR A 312 -14.35 18.68 -12.85
C THR A 312 -14.75 18.75 -11.38
N TYR A 313 -15.81 18.04 -11.05
CA TYR A 313 -16.30 17.78 -9.69
C TYR A 313 -16.33 16.28 -9.49
N GLU A 314 -15.81 15.78 -8.39
CA GLU A 314 -15.77 14.35 -8.12
C GLU A 314 -15.90 14.05 -6.63
N THR A 315 -16.46 12.89 -6.30
CA THR A 315 -16.58 12.38 -4.94
C THR A 315 -16.65 10.86 -4.95
N ASP A 316 -16.30 10.25 -3.83
CA ASP A 316 -16.26 8.82 -3.60
C ASP A 316 -17.23 8.43 -2.48
N ALA A 317 -17.81 7.24 -2.58
CA ALA A 317 -18.62 6.65 -1.53
C ALA A 317 -18.20 5.20 -1.27
N GLU A 318 -18.19 4.81 0.00
CA GLU A 318 -17.86 3.46 0.42
C GLU A 318 -19.06 2.50 0.31
N ALA A 319 -18.75 1.19 0.39
CA ALA A 319 -19.74 0.14 0.23
C ALA A 319 -20.92 0.19 1.22
N GLY A 320 -20.76 0.87 2.37
CA GLY A 320 -21.79 1.02 3.40
C GLY A 320 -22.80 2.14 3.15
N GLU A 321 -22.46 3.11 2.31
CA GLU A 321 -23.30 4.28 2.09
C GLU A 321 -24.51 3.94 1.21
N LYS A 322 -25.58 4.74 1.35
CA LYS A 322 -26.83 4.55 0.59
C LYS A 322 -26.91 5.47 -0.63
N LEU A 323 -26.22 6.60 -0.56
CA LEU A 323 -26.26 7.65 -1.56
C LEU A 323 -24.89 8.29 -1.72
N ILE A 324 -24.49 8.59 -2.96
CA ILE A 324 -23.33 9.44 -3.26
C ILE A 324 -23.81 10.72 -3.89
N VAL A 325 -23.30 11.89 -3.43
CA VAL A 325 -23.78 13.19 -3.88
C VAL A 325 -22.64 14.17 -4.13
N LEU A 326 -22.63 14.77 -5.32
CA LEU A 326 -21.89 16.00 -5.62
C LEU A 326 -22.72 17.20 -5.19
N LYS A 327 -22.14 18.08 -4.37
CA LYS A 327 -22.79 19.28 -3.81
C LYS A 327 -22.18 20.56 -4.37
N ASN A 328 -22.94 21.65 -4.29
CA ASN A 328 -22.51 23.00 -4.68
C ASN A 328 -22.08 23.11 -6.15
N LEU A 329 -22.73 22.37 -7.02
CA LEU A 329 -22.53 22.49 -8.45
C LEU A 329 -23.15 23.81 -8.96
N PRO A 330 -22.49 24.52 -9.89
CA PRO A 330 -23.10 25.66 -10.57
C PRO A 330 -24.43 25.31 -11.26
N GLU A 331 -25.42 26.11 -11.03
CA GLU A 331 -26.77 25.94 -11.58
C GLU A 331 -26.82 26.32 -13.06
N ASN A 332 -27.89 25.89 -13.76
CA ASN A 332 -28.15 26.19 -15.17
C ASN A 332 -26.98 25.82 -16.12
N GLN A 333 -26.31 24.72 -15.83
CA GLN A 333 -25.23 24.18 -16.64
C GLN A 333 -25.48 22.71 -16.99
N LYS A 334 -24.85 22.30 -18.09
CA LYS A 334 -24.80 20.90 -18.49
C LYS A 334 -23.53 20.25 -17.96
N TYR A 335 -23.66 19.02 -17.51
CA TYR A 335 -22.58 18.20 -17.00
C TYR A 335 -22.53 16.88 -17.73
N GLU A 336 -21.34 16.43 -18.12
CA GLU A 336 -21.10 15.04 -18.42
C GLU A 336 -20.83 14.30 -17.12
N VAL A 337 -21.71 13.38 -16.77
CA VAL A 337 -21.66 12.64 -15.50
C VAL A 337 -21.24 11.21 -15.77
N GLU A 338 -20.20 10.77 -15.06
CA GLU A 338 -19.73 9.38 -15.07
C GLU A 338 -19.97 8.78 -13.68
N VAL A 339 -20.64 7.64 -13.64
CA VAL A 339 -20.75 6.78 -12.47
C VAL A 339 -19.90 5.55 -12.69
N SER A 340 -18.95 5.31 -11.82
CA SER A 340 -18.07 4.15 -11.89
C SER A 340 -17.86 3.52 -10.54
N ALA A 341 -17.45 2.26 -10.49
CA ALA A 341 -17.17 1.58 -9.25
C ALA A 341 -15.98 0.64 -9.38
N TRP A 342 -15.32 0.38 -8.26
CA TRP A 342 -14.38 -0.71 -8.13
C TRP A 342 -15.07 -1.93 -7.54
N LEU A 343 -14.87 -3.07 -8.16
CA LEU A 343 -15.38 -4.34 -7.64
C LEU A 343 -14.56 -4.76 -6.42
N LYS A 344 -15.22 -5.43 -5.46
CA LYS A 344 -14.53 -6.12 -4.38
C LYS A 344 -13.56 -7.12 -5.01
N ASP A 345 -12.35 -7.20 -4.51
CA ASP A 345 -11.31 -8.15 -4.91
C ASP A 345 -10.60 -7.89 -6.25
N ARG A 346 -10.88 -6.80 -6.96
CA ARG A 346 -10.29 -6.52 -8.27
C ARG A 346 -9.82 -5.08 -8.38
N ALA A 347 -8.67 -4.89 -9.03
CA ALA A 347 -8.23 -3.60 -9.54
C ALA A 347 -8.88 -3.30 -10.91
N GLU A 348 -10.20 -3.48 -10.99
CA GLU A 348 -10.98 -3.28 -12.22
C GLU A 348 -12.03 -2.22 -11.95
N LYS A 349 -11.95 -1.12 -12.71
CA LYS A 349 -12.94 -0.06 -12.69
C LYS A 349 -14.07 -0.43 -13.64
N THR A 350 -15.28 -0.52 -13.14
CA THR A 350 -16.47 -0.69 -13.94
C THR A 350 -17.16 0.65 -14.14
N VAL A 351 -17.27 1.11 -15.39
CA VAL A 351 -18.03 2.31 -15.74
C VAL A 351 -19.47 1.89 -16.01
N PHE A 352 -20.39 2.34 -15.16
CA PHE A 352 -21.82 2.00 -15.30
C PHE A 352 -22.50 2.90 -16.30
N GLN A 353 -22.18 4.19 -16.29
CA GLN A 353 -22.84 5.12 -17.19
C GLN A 353 -22.03 6.40 -17.39
N LYS A 354 -22.08 6.91 -18.63
CA LYS A 354 -21.77 8.31 -18.94
C LYS A 354 -23.02 8.93 -19.55
N GLN A 355 -23.52 9.99 -18.91
CA GLN A 355 -24.72 10.69 -19.40
C GLN A 355 -24.58 12.21 -19.27
N GLU A 356 -25.29 12.93 -20.13
CA GLU A 356 -25.38 14.38 -20.02
C GLU A 356 -26.57 14.74 -19.12
N ILE A 357 -26.31 15.57 -18.11
CA ILE A 357 -27.31 16.07 -17.15
C ILE A 357 -27.31 17.59 -17.19
N GLU A 358 -28.48 18.17 -17.32
CA GLU A 358 -28.68 19.61 -17.20
C GLU A 358 -29.31 19.91 -15.84
N LEU A 359 -28.64 20.74 -15.05
CA LEU A 359 -29.18 21.22 -13.77
C LEU A 359 -30.05 22.44 -14.03
N ASN A 360 -31.38 22.31 -13.86
CA ASN A 360 -32.38 23.34 -14.06
C ASN A 360 -33.07 23.67 -12.73
N ASN A 361 -33.60 24.86 -12.61
CA ASN A 361 -34.38 25.34 -11.44
C ASN A 361 -35.77 24.69 -11.35
N THR A 362 -35.89 23.38 -11.28
CA THR A 362 -37.16 22.70 -10.99
C THR A 362 -37.21 22.22 -9.56
N LEU A 363 -38.16 22.74 -8.79
CA LEU A 363 -38.32 22.53 -7.35
C LEU A 363 -38.77 21.13 -6.93
N GLU A 364 -39.37 20.32 -7.83
CA GLU A 364 -39.95 19.04 -7.47
C GLU A 364 -38.90 17.95 -7.19
N GLU A 365 -37.77 17.94 -7.90
CA GLU A 365 -36.69 16.96 -7.71
C GLU A 365 -35.81 17.27 -6.47
N ALA A 366 -35.89 18.50 -5.93
CA ALA A 366 -35.11 18.91 -4.76
C ALA A 366 -35.53 18.22 -3.46
N PHE A 367 -36.81 17.82 -3.36
CA PHE A 367 -37.38 17.29 -2.14
C PHE A 367 -36.91 15.89 -1.80
N ASP A 368 -36.73 15.01 -2.82
CA ASP A 368 -36.38 13.62 -2.62
C ASP A 368 -34.92 13.42 -2.20
N ILE A 369 -33.98 14.24 -2.68
CA ILE A 369 -32.59 14.21 -2.20
C ILE A 369 -32.46 14.70 -0.77
N CYS A 370 -33.21 15.74 -0.37
CA CYS A 370 -33.18 16.22 1.01
C CYS A 370 -33.75 15.21 2.00
N LEU A 371 -34.76 14.44 1.63
CA LEU A 371 -35.33 13.38 2.46
C LEU A 371 -34.40 12.18 2.61
N SER A 372 -33.66 11.82 1.57
CA SER A 372 -32.69 10.70 1.63
C SER A 372 -31.40 11.02 2.40
N GLU A 373 -31.06 12.31 2.58
CA GLU A 373 -29.94 12.74 3.42
C GLU A 373 -30.30 12.79 4.93
N ILE A 374 -31.58 12.78 5.28
CA ILE A 374 -32.09 12.91 6.66
C ILE A 374 -32.49 11.53 7.26
N GLY A 375 -32.67 10.54 6.44
CA GLY A 375 -32.99 9.15 6.83
C GLY A 375 -31.81 8.30 6.87
#